data_39f04bffbca843b5c35d5192bca38325
#
_entry.id   39f04bffbca843b5c35d5192bca38325
#
_cell.length_a   1.000
_cell.length_b   1.000
_cell.length_c   1.000
_cell.angle_alpha   90.00
_cell.angle_beta   90.00
_cell.angle_gamma   90.00
#
_symmetry.space_group_name_H-M   'P 1'
#
loop_
_entity.id
_entity.type
_entity.pdbx_description
1 polymer ?
#
loop_
_entity_poly.entity_id
_entity_poly.type
_entity_poly.pdbx_seq_one_letter_code
_entity_poly.pdbx_strand_id
1 'polypeptide(L)'
;MTLEQIIHNFGISMLPIAEIRGSIIYCFTQNFDTLNLFIMYLIAVIGNFLPVPFIILLFRPLLKFFKKFHIFRGICEWLENRTHKKAGKMTANNSNTSSLKSLIALYVFVAIPFPTTGAWTGSMIAGLFDIRLRRALPAILLGIMTSGLLMILLCKIGAESLGFLGFLVK
;
A
#
# COMPACT_ATOMS: atom_id res chain seq x y z
N MET A 1 -11.06 17.83 17.06
CA MET A 1 -10.66 17.61 15.67
C MET A 1 -10.90 18.88 14.87
N THR A 2 -9.87 19.52 14.32
CA THR A 2 -9.96 20.75 13.52
C THR A 2 -9.88 20.41 12.02
N LEU A 3 -10.36 21.31 11.16
CA LEU A 3 -10.26 21.14 9.71
C LEU A 3 -8.79 21.04 9.24
N GLU A 4 -7.91 21.80 9.87
CA GLU A 4 -6.47 21.78 9.60
C GLU A 4 -5.87 20.39 9.87
N GLN A 5 -6.20 19.76 10.99
CA GLN A 5 -5.75 18.40 11.32
C GLN A 5 -6.24 17.36 10.30
N ILE A 6 -7.46 17.52 9.78
CA ILE A 6 -8.01 16.66 8.74
C ILE A 6 -7.20 16.80 7.44
N ILE A 7 -6.94 18.03 7.02
CA ILE A 7 -6.20 18.32 5.79
C ILE A 7 -4.76 17.79 5.90
N HIS A 8 -4.08 18.01 7.03
CA HIS A 8 -2.73 17.49 7.25
C HIS A 8 -2.71 15.95 7.22
N ASN A 9 -3.62 15.30 7.93
CA ASN A 9 -3.72 13.83 7.95
C ASN A 9 -3.96 13.26 6.55
N PHE A 10 -4.88 13.83 5.79
CA PHE A 10 -5.17 13.46 4.41
C PHE A 10 -3.94 13.66 3.51
N GLY A 11 -3.28 14.83 3.62
CA GLY A 11 -2.09 15.15 2.84
C GLY A 11 -0.92 14.19 3.13
N ILE A 12 -0.64 13.91 4.41
CA ILE A 12 0.40 12.96 4.82
C ILE A 12 0.13 11.58 4.26
N SER A 13 -1.14 11.12 4.29
CA SER A 13 -1.51 9.80 3.79
C SER A 13 -1.33 9.64 2.28
N MET A 14 -1.37 10.72 1.51
CA MET A 14 -1.14 10.71 0.05
C MET A 14 0.35 10.63 -0.33
N LEU A 15 1.26 10.98 0.58
CA LEU A 15 2.69 11.00 0.27
C LEU A 15 3.25 9.59 0.06
N PRO A 16 4.13 9.37 -0.94
CA PRO A 16 4.64 8.04 -1.28
C PRO A 16 5.52 7.40 -0.20
N ILE A 17 6.08 8.19 0.71
CA ILE A 17 6.96 7.71 1.80
C ILE A 17 6.19 7.54 3.10
N ALA A 18 5.34 8.51 3.44
CA ALA A 18 4.59 8.54 4.69
C ALA A 18 3.40 7.56 4.66
N GLU A 19 2.60 7.62 3.59
CA GLU A 19 1.42 6.79 3.38
C GLU A 19 0.48 6.76 4.62
N ILE A 20 -0.31 5.73 4.78
CA ILE A 20 -1.18 5.56 5.95
C ILE A 20 -0.40 5.47 7.26
N ARG A 21 0.86 5.04 7.23
CA ARG A 21 1.71 4.89 8.41
C ARG A 21 2.08 6.21 9.03
N GLY A 22 2.58 7.15 8.22
CA GLY A 22 2.87 8.51 8.68
C GLY A 22 1.64 9.22 9.20
N SER A 23 0.50 9.02 8.55
CA SER A 23 -0.79 9.53 8.95
C SER A 23 -1.22 8.99 10.34
N ILE A 24 -1.09 7.69 10.60
CA ILE A 24 -1.41 7.10 11.91
C ILE A 24 -0.46 7.62 12.99
N ILE A 25 0.85 7.70 12.73
CA ILE A 25 1.81 8.27 13.69
C ILE A 25 1.41 9.71 14.02
N TYR A 26 1.10 10.53 13.01
CA TYR A 26 0.61 11.89 13.21
C TYR A 26 -0.63 11.93 14.11
N CYS A 27 -1.61 11.03 13.92
CA CYS A 27 -2.79 10.96 14.78
C CYS A 27 -2.44 10.67 16.23
N PHE A 28 -1.46 9.82 16.50
CA PHE A 28 -1.01 9.52 17.86
C PHE A 28 -0.31 10.71 18.53
N THR A 29 0.42 11.54 17.79
CA THR A 29 1.02 12.78 18.34
C THR A 29 -0.03 13.81 18.74
N GLN A 30 -1.22 13.76 18.17
CA GLN A 30 -2.32 14.69 18.47
C GLN A 30 -3.21 14.24 19.64
N ASN A 31 -2.96 13.05 20.21
CA ASN A 31 -3.73 12.47 21.32
C ASN A 31 -5.26 12.47 21.09
N PHE A 32 -5.69 12.03 19.91
CA PHE A 32 -7.11 11.93 19.58
C PHE A 32 -7.82 10.86 20.43
N ASP A 33 -9.07 11.15 20.82
CA ASP A 33 -9.99 10.17 21.38
C ASP A 33 -10.22 9.03 20.37
N THR A 34 -10.67 7.88 20.86
CA THR A 34 -10.90 6.69 20.05
C THR A 34 -11.81 6.94 18.83
N LEU A 35 -12.86 7.74 19.00
CA LEU A 35 -13.77 8.10 17.91
C LEU A 35 -13.08 8.98 16.86
N ASN A 36 -12.36 10.01 17.29
CA ASN A 36 -11.62 10.89 16.40
C ASN A 36 -10.50 10.14 15.68
N LEU A 37 -9.80 9.24 16.37
CA LEU A 37 -8.79 8.37 15.77
C LEU A 37 -9.39 7.48 14.67
N PHE A 38 -10.58 6.91 14.90
CA PHE A 38 -11.27 6.10 13.90
C PHE A 38 -11.66 6.91 12.66
N ILE A 39 -12.18 8.13 12.84
CA ILE A 39 -12.52 9.04 11.74
C ILE A 39 -11.24 9.41 10.96
N MET A 40 -10.16 9.77 11.65
CA MET A 40 -8.87 10.11 11.04
C MET A 40 -8.27 8.92 10.29
N TYR A 41 -8.42 7.71 10.80
CA TYR A 41 -8.02 6.48 10.10
C TYR A 41 -8.79 6.32 8.78
N LEU A 42 -10.10 6.53 8.76
CA LEU A 42 -10.89 6.45 7.52
C LEU A 42 -10.46 7.50 6.50
N ILE A 43 -10.20 8.72 6.95
CA ILE A 43 -9.69 9.82 6.11
C ILE A 43 -8.31 9.44 5.53
N ALA A 44 -7.43 8.85 6.34
CA ALA A 44 -6.12 8.38 5.90
C ALA A 44 -6.22 7.25 4.88
N VAL A 45 -7.14 6.30 5.05
CA VAL A 45 -7.40 5.23 4.08
C VAL A 45 -7.82 5.83 2.74
N ILE A 46 -8.75 6.79 2.74
CA ILE A 46 -9.22 7.46 1.52
C ILE A 46 -8.08 8.22 0.84
N GLY A 47 -7.30 9.00 1.61
CA GLY A 47 -6.17 9.76 1.09
C GLY A 47 -5.08 8.87 0.48
N ASN A 48 -4.75 7.76 1.13
CA ASN A 48 -3.75 6.81 0.64
C ASN A 48 -4.25 5.99 -0.57
N PHE A 49 -5.56 5.76 -0.67
CA PHE A 49 -6.16 5.03 -1.78
C PHE A 49 -6.34 5.90 -3.04
N LEU A 50 -6.52 7.20 -2.88
CA LEU A 50 -6.83 8.12 -3.99
C LEU A 50 -5.78 8.08 -5.12
N PRO A 51 -4.45 8.09 -4.88
CA PRO A 51 -3.46 8.00 -5.96
C PRO A 51 -3.37 6.61 -6.62
N VAL A 52 -3.83 5.54 -5.97
CA VAL A 52 -3.68 4.14 -6.43
C VAL A 52 -4.17 3.91 -7.87
N PRO A 53 -5.41 4.27 -8.26
CA PRO A 53 -5.87 4.03 -9.62
C PRO A 53 -5.05 4.80 -10.66
N PHE A 54 -4.63 6.01 -10.33
CA PHE A 54 -3.80 6.85 -11.21
C PHE A 54 -2.42 6.22 -11.42
N ILE A 55 -1.79 5.72 -10.34
CA ILE A 55 -0.48 5.06 -10.43
C ILE A 55 -0.57 3.82 -11.30
N ILE A 56 -1.56 2.94 -11.11
CA ILE A 56 -1.73 1.72 -11.90
C ILE A 56 -1.93 2.07 -13.38
N LEU A 57 -2.78 3.05 -13.68
CA LEU A 57 -3.07 3.45 -15.07
C LEU A 57 -1.87 4.13 -15.74
N LEU A 58 -1.16 5.00 -15.01
CA LEU A 58 0.00 5.72 -15.54
C LEU A 58 1.21 4.80 -15.69
N PHE A 59 1.37 3.83 -14.80
CA PHE A 59 2.54 2.94 -14.81
C PHE A 59 2.57 2.04 -16.04
N ARG A 60 1.41 1.63 -16.57
CA ARG A 60 1.31 0.83 -17.79
C ARG A 60 1.89 1.52 -19.04
N PRO A 61 1.49 2.75 -19.41
CA PRO A 61 2.10 3.45 -20.54
C PRO A 61 3.56 3.82 -20.26
N LEU A 62 3.91 4.14 -19.02
CA LEU A 62 5.27 4.47 -18.61
C LEU A 62 6.23 3.30 -18.86
N LEU A 63 5.82 2.07 -18.54
CA LEU A 63 6.60 0.87 -18.86
C LEU A 63 6.81 0.68 -20.36
N LYS A 64 5.77 0.95 -21.18
CA LYS A 64 5.91 0.90 -22.65
C LYS A 64 6.90 1.94 -23.15
N PHE A 65 6.92 3.12 -22.53
CA PHE A 65 7.87 4.18 -22.84
C PHE A 65 9.29 3.81 -22.42
N PHE A 66 9.49 3.24 -21.22
CA PHE A 66 10.79 2.78 -20.75
C PHE A 66 11.36 1.60 -21.53
N LYS A 67 10.51 0.74 -22.14
CA LYS A 67 10.96 -0.29 -23.09
C LYS A 67 11.68 0.29 -24.31
N LYS A 68 11.42 1.54 -24.67
CA LYS A 68 12.11 2.25 -25.74
C LYS A 68 13.57 2.61 -25.38
N PHE A 69 13.89 2.69 -24.08
CA PHE A 69 15.24 2.96 -23.60
C PHE A 69 16.01 1.66 -23.38
N HIS A 70 17.18 1.53 -24.02
CA HIS A 70 18.02 0.31 -24.07
C HIS A 70 18.39 -0.25 -22.68
N ILE A 71 18.52 0.63 -21.66
CA ILE A 71 18.92 0.28 -20.29
C ILE A 71 17.84 -0.55 -19.56
N PHE A 72 16.56 -0.29 -19.83
CA PHE A 72 15.44 -0.98 -19.16
C PHE A 72 14.89 -2.17 -19.94
N ARG A 73 15.31 -2.32 -21.20
CA ARG A 73 14.86 -3.38 -22.10
C ARG A 73 15.13 -4.79 -21.54
N GLY A 74 16.31 -5.01 -20.97
CA GLY A 74 16.69 -6.31 -20.41
C GLY A 74 15.85 -6.71 -19.18
N ILE A 75 15.51 -5.75 -18.31
CA ILE A 75 14.66 -5.99 -17.14
C ILE A 75 13.22 -6.26 -17.58
N CYS A 76 12.71 -5.50 -18.54
CA CYS A 76 11.37 -5.70 -19.09
C CYS A 76 11.24 -7.03 -19.82
N GLU A 77 12.22 -7.42 -20.66
CA GLU A 77 12.25 -8.70 -21.37
C GLU A 77 12.39 -9.89 -20.40
N TRP A 78 13.20 -9.76 -19.34
CA TRP A 78 13.31 -10.79 -18.31
C TRP A 78 11.98 -10.99 -17.58
N LEU A 79 11.28 -9.90 -17.27
CA LEU A 79 9.98 -9.92 -16.60
C LEU A 79 8.89 -10.50 -17.49
N GLU A 80 8.84 -10.10 -18.76
CA GLU A 80 7.91 -10.65 -19.77
C GLU A 80 8.15 -12.14 -20.02
N ASN A 81 9.40 -12.55 -20.19
CA ASN A 81 9.76 -13.96 -20.38
C ASN A 81 9.38 -14.81 -19.16
N ARG A 82 9.46 -14.25 -17.96
CA ARG A 82 9.03 -14.94 -16.73
C ARG A 82 7.52 -15.02 -16.64
N THR A 83 6.82 -14.00 -17.11
CA THR A 83 5.34 -13.95 -17.12
C THR A 83 4.79 -14.83 -18.25
N HIS A 84 5.40 -14.83 -19.44
CA HIS A 84 5.01 -15.67 -20.56
C HIS A 84 5.35 -17.16 -20.34
N LYS A 85 6.48 -17.51 -19.71
CA LYS A 85 6.79 -18.89 -19.33
C LYS A 85 5.81 -19.44 -18.27
N LYS A 86 5.29 -18.60 -17.39
CA LYS A 86 4.20 -18.99 -16.49
C LYS A 86 2.86 -19.07 -17.21
N ALA A 87 2.56 -18.18 -18.13
CA ALA A 87 1.33 -18.21 -18.93
C ALA A 87 1.27 -19.44 -19.86
N GLY A 88 2.36 -19.80 -20.52
CA GLY A 88 2.41 -20.95 -21.41
C GLY A 88 2.26 -22.31 -20.70
N LYS A 89 2.63 -22.42 -19.42
CA LYS A 89 2.37 -23.61 -18.59
C LYS A 89 0.99 -23.61 -17.92
N MET A 90 0.24 -22.52 -18.01
CA MET A 90 -1.05 -22.31 -17.34
C MET A 90 -2.26 -22.42 -18.26
N THR A 91 -2.06 -22.69 -19.55
CA THR A 91 -3.14 -22.76 -20.55
C THR A 91 -4.04 -23.99 -20.39
N ALA A 92 -3.70 -24.93 -19.51
CA ALA A 92 -4.47 -26.17 -19.42
C ALA A 92 -5.43 -26.32 -18.24
N ASN A 93 -5.28 -25.66 -17.08
CA ASN A 93 -6.25 -25.98 -15.99
C ASN A 93 -6.46 -25.02 -14.81
N ASN A 94 -5.92 -23.81 -14.72
CA ASN A 94 -6.26 -22.97 -13.54
C ASN A 94 -5.92 -21.46 -13.68
N SER A 95 -6.50 -20.78 -14.66
CA SER A 95 -6.37 -19.33 -14.83
C SER A 95 -6.90 -18.52 -13.62
N ASN A 96 -7.87 -19.05 -12.90
CA ASN A 96 -8.46 -18.40 -11.73
C ASN A 96 -7.58 -18.51 -10.47
N THR A 97 -6.92 -19.66 -10.25
CA THR A 97 -6.08 -19.91 -9.07
C THR A 97 -4.78 -19.09 -9.09
N SER A 98 -4.19 -18.90 -10.26
CA SER A 98 -2.97 -18.08 -10.39
C SER A 98 -3.26 -16.59 -10.23
N SER A 99 -4.41 -16.12 -10.74
CA SER A 99 -4.88 -14.76 -10.55
C SER A 99 -5.17 -14.47 -9.07
N LEU A 100 -5.79 -15.41 -8.35
CA LEU A 100 -6.07 -15.27 -6.91
C LEU A 100 -4.79 -15.22 -6.08
N LYS A 101 -3.81 -16.09 -6.36
CA LYS A 101 -2.51 -16.07 -5.68
C LYS A 101 -1.78 -14.74 -5.85
N SER A 102 -1.83 -14.14 -7.04
CA SER A 102 -1.24 -12.83 -7.29
C SER A 102 -1.94 -11.71 -6.53
N LEU A 103 -3.27 -11.79 -6.37
CA LEU A 103 -4.03 -10.81 -5.60
C LEU A 103 -3.78 -10.94 -4.10
N ILE A 104 -3.68 -12.16 -3.58
CA ILE A 104 -3.33 -12.40 -2.17
C ILE A 104 -1.91 -11.91 -1.89
N ALA A 105 -0.96 -12.19 -2.78
CA ALA A 105 0.41 -11.70 -2.64
C ALA A 105 0.47 -10.17 -2.64
N LEU A 106 -0.30 -9.50 -3.51
CA LEU A 106 -0.41 -8.06 -3.57
C LEU A 106 -1.03 -7.48 -2.28
N TYR A 107 -2.11 -8.09 -1.79
CA TYR A 107 -2.73 -7.72 -0.52
C TYR A 107 -1.73 -7.82 0.64
N VAL A 108 -1.08 -8.98 0.81
CA VAL A 108 -0.12 -9.23 1.90
C VAL A 108 1.05 -8.24 1.81
N PHE A 109 1.55 -7.97 0.61
CA PHE A 109 2.62 -7.02 0.38
C PHE A 109 2.26 -5.60 0.84
N VAL A 110 1.03 -5.15 0.58
CA VAL A 110 0.55 -3.83 1.01
C VAL A 110 0.19 -3.81 2.50
N ALA A 111 -0.31 -4.93 3.04
CA ALA A 111 -0.75 -5.05 4.43
C ALA A 111 0.41 -5.01 5.44
N ILE A 112 1.59 -5.52 5.06
CA ILE A 112 2.76 -5.53 5.97
C ILE A 112 3.26 -4.09 6.15
N PRO A 113 3.34 -3.56 7.39
CA PRO A 113 3.78 -2.19 7.63
C PRO A 113 5.30 -2.07 7.61
N PHE A 114 5.94 -2.36 6.48
CA PHE A 114 7.39 -2.23 6.30
C PHE A 114 7.72 -0.98 5.45
N PRO A 115 8.81 -0.25 5.75
CA PRO A 115 9.24 0.90 4.94
C PRO A 115 9.47 0.46 3.50
N THR A 116 8.89 0.96 2.49
CA THR A 116 8.95 0.57 1.07
C THR A 116 7.85 -0.36 0.57
N THR A 117 7.13 -1.07 1.43
CA THR A 117 5.92 -1.79 1.02
C THR A 117 4.71 -0.91 1.27
N GLY A 118 3.76 -0.81 0.38
CA GLY A 118 2.57 0.00 0.63
C GLY A 118 1.73 0.21 -0.63
N ALA A 119 0.82 1.18 -0.58
CA ALA A 119 -0.12 1.43 -1.67
C ALA A 119 0.58 1.87 -2.96
N TRP A 120 1.62 2.71 -2.86
CA TRP A 120 2.37 3.20 -4.01
C TRP A 120 3.12 2.08 -4.72
N THR A 121 3.96 1.35 -3.99
CA THR A 121 4.73 0.24 -4.55
C THR A 121 3.84 -0.93 -4.96
N GLY A 122 2.79 -1.23 -4.21
CA GLY A 122 1.77 -2.21 -4.57
C GLY A 122 1.06 -1.85 -5.88
N SER A 123 0.77 -0.57 -6.10
CA SER A 123 0.16 -0.06 -7.34
C SER A 123 1.11 -0.19 -8.53
N MET A 124 2.41 0.12 -8.34
CA MET A 124 3.44 -0.09 -9.37
C MET A 124 3.57 -1.58 -9.73
N ILE A 125 3.58 -2.46 -8.72
CA ILE A 125 3.61 -3.92 -8.92
C ILE A 125 2.37 -4.38 -9.68
N ALA A 126 1.18 -3.90 -9.34
CA ALA A 126 -0.05 -4.23 -10.04
C ALA A 126 -0.02 -3.79 -11.52
N GLY A 127 0.55 -2.60 -11.80
CA GLY A 127 0.78 -2.11 -13.15
C GLY A 127 1.80 -2.93 -13.92
N LEU A 128 2.90 -3.32 -13.26
CA LEU A 128 3.99 -4.11 -13.84
C LEU A 128 3.55 -5.52 -14.26
N PHE A 129 2.77 -6.19 -13.41
CA PHE A 129 2.24 -7.54 -13.68
C PHE A 129 0.94 -7.54 -14.48
N ASP A 130 0.53 -6.38 -14.99
CA ASP A 130 -0.70 -6.19 -15.77
C ASP A 130 -1.96 -6.74 -15.08
N ILE A 131 -1.99 -6.65 -13.76
CA ILE A 131 -3.15 -7.08 -12.98
C ILE A 131 -4.33 -6.16 -13.34
N ARG A 132 -5.48 -6.74 -13.66
CA ARG A 132 -6.67 -5.95 -14.02
C ARG A 132 -7.04 -4.98 -12.90
N LEU A 133 -7.21 -3.70 -13.23
CA LEU A 133 -7.52 -2.62 -12.28
C LEU A 133 -8.64 -3.01 -11.31
N ARG A 134 -9.76 -3.53 -11.83
CA ARG A 134 -10.93 -3.94 -11.02
C ARG A 134 -10.61 -5.02 -9.96
N ARG A 135 -9.53 -5.78 -10.14
CA ARG A 135 -9.09 -6.81 -9.18
C ARG A 135 -7.98 -6.29 -8.27
N ALA A 136 -7.11 -5.42 -8.77
CA ALA A 136 -6.04 -4.82 -7.98
C ALA A 136 -6.56 -3.86 -6.92
N LEU A 137 -7.54 -3.00 -7.27
CA LEU A 137 -8.09 -1.99 -6.37
C LEU A 137 -8.59 -2.55 -5.02
N PRO A 138 -9.48 -3.58 -4.99
CA PRO A 138 -9.94 -4.12 -3.71
C PRO A 138 -8.82 -4.79 -2.90
N ALA A 139 -7.86 -5.46 -3.57
CA ALA A 139 -6.73 -6.06 -2.88
C ALA A 139 -5.83 -5.01 -2.21
N ILE A 140 -5.53 -3.90 -2.91
CA ILE A 140 -4.73 -2.80 -2.37
C ILE A 140 -5.52 -2.08 -1.26
N LEU A 141 -6.81 -1.81 -1.45
CA LEU A 141 -7.65 -1.16 -0.43
C LEU A 141 -7.67 -1.95 0.87
N LEU A 142 -7.93 -3.26 0.81
CA LEU A 142 -7.87 -4.14 1.96
C LEU A 142 -6.48 -4.15 2.61
N GLY A 143 -5.42 -4.14 1.80
CA GLY A 143 -4.04 -4.03 2.28
C GLY A 143 -3.78 -2.73 3.05
N ILE A 144 -4.23 -1.59 2.53
CA ILE A 144 -4.14 -0.28 3.18
C ILE A 144 -4.89 -0.31 4.54
N MET A 145 -6.13 -0.82 4.54
CA MET A 145 -6.92 -0.92 5.77
C MET A 145 -6.22 -1.78 6.82
N THR A 146 -5.74 -2.96 6.43
CA THR A 146 -5.02 -3.86 7.34
C THR A 146 -3.72 -3.21 7.84
N SER A 147 -2.94 -2.57 6.96
CA SER A 147 -1.70 -1.87 7.33
C SER A 147 -1.96 -0.76 8.35
N GLY A 148 -3.02 0.03 8.16
CA GLY A 148 -3.40 1.08 9.10
C GLY A 148 -3.82 0.55 10.46
N LEU A 149 -4.62 -0.54 10.50
CA LEU A 149 -4.99 -1.20 11.75
C LEU A 149 -3.78 -1.78 12.49
N LEU A 150 -2.85 -2.42 11.77
CA LEU A 150 -1.60 -2.91 12.35
C LEU A 150 -0.75 -1.75 12.91
N MET A 151 -0.70 -0.61 12.21
CA MET A 151 0.00 0.58 12.71
C MET A 151 -0.65 1.14 13.98
N ILE A 152 -1.97 1.20 14.06
CA ILE A 152 -2.68 1.63 15.28
C ILE A 152 -2.32 0.70 16.46
N LEU A 153 -2.32 -0.61 16.21
CA LEU A 153 -1.95 -1.60 17.23
C LEU A 153 -0.50 -1.42 17.68
N LEU A 154 0.45 -1.29 16.75
CA LEU A 154 1.86 -1.05 17.05
C LEU A 154 2.09 0.24 17.83
N CYS A 155 1.41 1.34 17.45
CA CYS A 155 1.52 2.62 18.17
C CYS A 155 0.96 2.52 19.59
N LYS A 156 -0.16 1.80 19.81
CA LYS A 156 -0.71 1.58 21.15
C LYS A 156 0.25 0.78 22.02
N ILE A 157 0.76 -0.35 21.54
CA ILE A 157 1.74 -1.18 22.28
C ILE A 157 3.00 -0.37 22.58
N GLY A 158 3.51 0.39 21.60
CA GLY A 158 4.68 1.24 21.79
C GLY A 158 4.47 2.34 22.83
N ALA A 159 3.31 2.99 22.84
CA ALA A 159 2.98 4.01 23.82
C ALA A 159 2.85 3.43 25.25
N GLU A 160 2.24 2.25 25.40
CA GLU A 160 2.14 1.56 26.69
C GLU A 160 3.53 1.13 27.20
N SER A 161 4.39 0.60 26.32
CA SER A 161 5.75 0.20 26.66
C SER A 161 6.61 1.39 27.11
N LEU A 162 6.52 2.53 26.45
CA LEU A 162 7.22 3.76 26.84
C LEU A 162 6.68 4.32 28.16
N GLY A 163 5.37 4.26 28.40
CA GLY A 163 4.75 4.63 29.67
C GLY A 163 5.25 3.77 30.83
N PHE A 164 5.37 2.45 30.62
CA PHE A 164 5.92 1.52 31.60
C PHE A 164 7.41 1.78 31.91
N LEU A 165 8.22 2.04 30.87
CA LEU A 165 9.63 2.41 31.07
C LEU A 165 9.79 3.75 31.81
N GLY A 166 8.94 4.74 31.54
CA GLY A 166 8.92 6.01 32.26
C GLY A 166 8.54 5.87 33.73
N PHE A 167 7.74 4.86 34.09
CA PHE A 167 7.42 4.53 35.49
C PHE A 167 8.59 3.84 36.21
N LEU A 168 9.38 3.02 35.51
CA LEU A 168 10.54 2.32 36.09
C LEU A 168 11.76 3.23 36.31
N VAL A 169 11.85 4.37 35.61
CA VAL A 169 12.98 5.32 35.69
C VAL A 169 12.72 6.43 36.74
N LYS A 170 11.52 6.50 37.32
CA LYS A 170 11.19 7.37 38.47
C LYS A 170 11.35 6.64 39.79
#